data_5d5069ba3f306c44743ddc0e527e9852
#
_entry.id   5d5069ba3f306c44743ddc0e527e9852
#
_cell.length_a   1.000
_cell.length_b   1.000
_cell.length_c   1.000
_cell.angle_alpha   90.00
_cell.angle_beta   90.00
_cell.angle_gamma   90.00
#
_symmetry.space_group_name_H-M   'P 1'
#
loop_
_entity.id
_entity.type
_entity.pdbx_description
1 polymer ?
#
loop_
_entity_poly.entity_id
_entity_poly.type
_entity_poly.pdbx_seq_one_letter_code
_entity_poly.pdbx_strand_id
1 'polypeptide(L)'
;LKEMKAELYQFIAQQIDDKITYLNGLIDDLRASNNDTKSSMGDKYETSREMMQQEITRIQNQLNEVLIQQDVFSKIKIVENKTIGLGSYVETTMGNFCMACSFGEIIFENKKIFVLSTQTPLARILVGKSEQDTFEMNGKVFVISKIN
;
A
#
# COMPACT_ATOMS: atom_id res chain seq x y z
N LEU A 1 -2.38 -22.45 -7.34
CA LEU A 1 -1.75 -21.21 -7.77
C LEU A 1 -2.76 -20.10 -7.97
N LYS A 2 -3.84 -20.34 -8.69
CA LYS A 2 -4.96 -19.40 -8.84
C LYS A 2 -5.61 -19.06 -7.50
N GLU A 3 -5.80 -20.07 -6.66
CA GLU A 3 -6.40 -19.91 -5.32
C GLU A 3 -5.54 -19.06 -4.41
N MET A 4 -4.22 -19.30 -4.40
CA MET A 4 -3.28 -18.52 -3.60
C MET A 4 -3.30 -17.03 -4.02
N LYS A 5 -3.35 -16.77 -5.31
CA LYS A 5 -3.39 -15.39 -5.82
C LYS A 5 -4.70 -14.70 -5.46
N ALA A 6 -5.84 -15.40 -5.54
CA ALA A 6 -7.12 -14.86 -5.09
C ALA A 6 -7.12 -14.56 -3.59
N GLU A 7 -6.57 -15.46 -2.78
CA GLU A 7 -6.42 -15.26 -1.33
C GLU A 7 -5.50 -14.09 -1.01
N LEU A 8 -4.38 -13.98 -1.73
CA LEU A 8 -3.46 -12.85 -1.58
C LEU A 8 -4.16 -11.53 -1.90
N TYR A 9 -4.91 -11.47 -2.97
CA TYR A 9 -5.65 -10.27 -3.36
C TYR A 9 -6.72 -9.88 -2.35
N GLN A 10 -7.44 -10.87 -1.82
CA GLN A 10 -8.40 -10.63 -0.74
C GLN A 10 -7.70 -10.09 0.51
N PHE A 11 -6.54 -10.65 0.85
CA PHE A 11 -5.74 -10.18 1.98
C PHE A 11 -5.31 -8.73 1.80
N ILE A 12 -4.81 -8.39 0.62
CA ILE A 12 -4.39 -7.00 0.31
C ILE A 12 -5.58 -6.05 0.41
N ALA A 13 -6.72 -6.43 -0.16
CA ALA A 13 -7.94 -5.62 -0.07
C ALA A 13 -8.34 -5.36 1.38
N GLN A 14 -8.24 -6.38 2.23
CA GLN A 14 -8.54 -6.26 3.66
C GLN A 14 -7.53 -5.35 4.36
N GLN A 15 -6.24 -5.45 4.04
CA GLN A 15 -5.21 -4.57 4.59
C GLN A 15 -5.49 -3.10 4.23
N ILE A 16 -5.93 -2.85 3.02
CA ILE A 16 -6.29 -1.50 2.57
C ILE A 16 -7.50 -0.98 3.36
N ASP A 17 -8.55 -1.80 3.49
CA ASP A 17 -9.74 -1.45 4.26
C ASP A 17 -9.42 -1.18 5.73
N ASP A 18 -8.58 -2.02 6.34
CA ASP A 18 -8.16 -1.85 7.73
C ASP A 18 -7.42 -0.54 7.93
N LYS A 19 -6.58 -0.16 6.98
CA LYS A 19 -5.84 1.11 7.04
C LYS A 19 -6.80 2.31 6.93
N ILE A 20 -7.78 2.23 6.05
CA ILE A 20 -8.82 3.26 5.91
C ILE A 20 -9.59 3.41 7.22
N THR A 21 -10.03 2.31 7.81
CA THR A 21 -10.75 2.31 9.09
C THR A 21 -9.90 2.92 10.20
N TYR A 22 -8.62 2.55 10.26
CA TYR A 22 -7.68 3.10 11.24
C TYR A 22 -7.52 4.61 11.10
N LEU A 23 -7.30 5.11 9.89
CA LEU A 23 -7.11 6.53 9.64
C LEU A 23 -8.38 7.34 9.92
N ASN A 24 -9.54 6.83 9.57
CA ASN A 24 -10.83 7.44 9.93
C ASN A 24 -11.01 7.52 11.43
N GLY A 25 -10.64 6.47 12.16
CA GLY A 25 -10.68 6.45 13.62
C GLY A 25 -9.80 7.51 14.25
N LEU A 26 -8.58 7.67 13.73
CA LEU A 26 -7.67 8.74 14.20
C LEU A 26 -8.24 10.14 13.98
N ILE A 27 -8.85 10.36 12.82
CA ILE A 27 -9.47 11.66 12.51
C ILE A 27 -10.64 11.93 13.47
N ASP A 28 -11.49 10.95 13.70
CA ASP A 28 -12.62 11.09 14.61
C ASP A 28 -12.15 11.38 16.04
N ASP A 29 -11.13 10.69 16.52
CA ASP A 29 -10.56 10.91 17.86
C ASP A 29 -9.98 12.32 17.98
N LEU A 30 -9.26 12.78 16.98
CA LEU A 30 -8.67 14.13 16.97
C LEU A 30 -9.76 15.21 16.93
N ARG A 31 -10.83 15.00 16.16
CA ARG A 31 -11.96 15.91 16.11
C ARG A 31 -12.69 15.99 17.44
N ALA A 32 -12.90 14.87 18.11
CA ALA A 32 -13.50 14.83 19.45
C ALA A 32 -12.65 15.58 20.46
N SER A 33 -11.34 15.35 20.48
CA SER A 33 -10.41 16.07 21.36
C SER A 33 -10.36 17.57 21.06
N ASN A 34 -10.40 17.96 19.78
CA ASN A 34 -10.43 19.36 19.38
C ASN A 34 -11.71 20.07 19.82
N ASN A 35 -12.84 19.38 19.76
CA ASN A 35 -14.10 19.93 20.25
C ASN A 35 -14.14 20.09 21.77
N ASP A 36 -13.55 19.16 22.50
CA ASP A 36 -13.46 19.22 23.97
C ASP A 36 -12.63 20.43 24.43
N THR A 37 -11.61 20.84 23.66
CA THR A 37 -10.78 22.01 24.00
C THR A 37 -11.47 23.33 23.71
N LYS A 38 -12.58 23.38 23.00
CA LYS A 38 -13.31 24.63 22.70
C LYS A 38 -13.95 25.29 23.91
N SER A 39 -14.20 24.58 25.00
CA SER A 39 -14.84 25.10 26.19
C SER A 39 -13.86 25.75 27.15
N SER A 40 -12.56 25.78 26.87
CA SER A 40 -11.51 26.22 27.78
C SER A 40 -10.90 27.54 27.37
N MET A 41 -10.33 28.25 28.33
CA MET A 41 -9.92 29.64 28.23
C MET A 41 -8.57 29.88 27.53
N GLY A 42 -8.51 30.87 26.60
CA GLY A 42 -7.30 31.61 26.22
C GLY A 42 -6.49 31.07 25.06
N ASP A 43 -5.48 31.85 24.67
CA ASP A 43 -4.59 31.65 23.52
C ASP A 43 -3.86 30.29 23.52
N LYS A 44 -3.62 29.75 24.69
CA LYS A 44 -2.95 28.45 24.86
C LYS A 44 -3.72 27.31 24.23
N TYR A 45 -5.04 27.38 24.26
CA TYR A 45 -5.90 26.35 23.67
C TYR A 45 -6.08 26.53 22.16
N GLU A 46 -6.00 27.75 21.65
CA GLU A 46 -6.04 28.04 20.23
C GLU A 46 -4.86 27.42 19.50
N THR A 47 -3.66 27.51 20.06
CA THR A 47 -2.45 26.89 19.51
C THR A 47 -2.60 25.37 19.46
N SER A 48 -3.13 24.77 20.52
CA SER A 48 -3.40 23.32 20.55
C SER A 48 -4.41 22.90 19.49
N ARG A 49 -5.45 23.69 19.29
CA ARG A 49 -6.47 23.42 18.25
C ARG A 49 -5.89 23.53 16.86
N GLU A 50 -5.02 24.50 16.62
CA GLU A 50 -4.32 24.65 15.34
C GLU A 50 -3.42 23.43 15.06
N MET A 51 -2.68 22.97 16.06
CA MET A 51 -1.83 21.79 15.95
C MET A 51 -2.66 20.54 15.67
N MET A 52 -3.79 20.36 16.35
CA MET A 52 -4.72 19.26 16.11
C MET A 52 -5.30 19.33 14.69
N GLN A 53 -5.65 20.52 14.22
CA GLN A 53 -6.19 20.71 12.87
C GLN A 53 -5.14 20.38 11.81
N GLN A 54 -3.89 20.75 12.03
CA GLN A 54 -2.78 20.38 11.13
C GLN A 54 -2.60 18.86 11.08
N GLU A 55 -2.69 18.20 12.24
CA GLU A 55 -2.60 16.75 12.32
C GLU A 55 -3.76 16.06 11.61
N ILE A 56 -4.98 16.56 11.79
CA ILE A 56 -6.17 16.08 11.06
C ILE A 56 -5.95 16.20 9.54
N THR A 57 -5.46 17.33 9.09
CA THR A 57 -5.19 17.58 7.66
C THR A 57 -4.14 16.59 7.13
N ARG A 58 -3.08 16.35 7.90
CA ARG A 58 -2.02 15.39 7.53
C ARG A 58 -2.58 13.98 7.37
N ILE A 59 -3.39 13.52 8.34
CA ILE A 59 -3.99 12.20 8.31
C ILE A 59 -5.03 12.10 7.19
N GLN A 60 -5.79 13.17 6.96
CA GLN A 60 -6.76 13.22 5.88
C GLN A 60 -6.10 13.09 4.51
N ASN A 61 -4.93 13.70 4.32
CA ASN A 61 -4.14 13.54 3.09
C ASN A 61 -3.66 12.09 2.94
N GLN A 62 -3.23 11.44 4.02
CA GLN A 62 -2.87 10.02 4.00
C GLN A 62 -4.07 9.16 3.63
N LEU A 63 -5.24 9.44 4.21
CA LEU A 63 -6.48 8.72 3.92
C LEU A 63 -6.85 8.84 2.44
N ASN A 64 -6.74 10.04 1.87
CA ASN A 64 -7.04 10.27 0.46
C ASN A 64 -6.12 9.44 -0.44
N GLU A 65 -4.84 9.33 -0.11
CA GLU A 65 -3.89 8.49 -0.85
C GLU A 65 -4.29 7.01 -0.77
N VAL A 66 -4.67 6.53 0.40
CA VAL A 66 -5.10 5.13 0.56
C VAL A 66 -6.39 4.86 -0.22
N LEU A 67 -7.32 5.80 -0.25
CA LEU A 67 -8.55 5.68 -1.05
C LEU A 67 -8.25 5.61 -2.55
N ILE A 68 -7.27 6.37 -3.03
CA ILE A 68 -6.81 6.27 -4.43
C ILE A 68 -6.23 4.88 -4.69
N GLN A 69 -5.41 4.36 -3.77
CA GLN A 69 -4.86 3.01 -3.90
C GLN A 69 -5.94 1.94 -3.88
N GLN A 70 -6.97 2.10 -3.06
CA GLN A 70 -8.11 1.20 -3.04
C GLN A 70 -8.82 1.18 -4.40
N ASP A 71 -9.05 2.34 -5.01
CA ASP A 71 -9.68 2.43 -6.32
C ASP A 71 -8.82 1.75 -7.40
N VAL A 72 -7.53 2.02 -7.42
CA VAL A 72 -6.60 1.36 -8.36
C VAL A 72 -6.64 -0.15 -8.18
N PHE A 73 -6.56 -0.60 -6.93
CA PHE A 73 -6.52 -2.03 -6.60
C PHE A 73 -7.82 -2.75 -7.02
N SER A 74 -8.96 -2.10 -6.81
CA SER A 74 -10.28 -2.68 -7.11
C SER A 74 -10.49 -2.97 -8.61
N LYS A 75 -9.75 -2.28 -9.46
CA LYS A 75 -9.86 -2.42 -10.92
C LYS A 75 -8.94 -3.49 -11.49
N ILE A 76 -8.06 -4.06 -10.68
CA ILE A 76 -7.11 -5.07 -11.14
C ILE A 76 -7.83 -6.42 -11.27
N LYS A 77 -7.67 -7.07 -12.42
CA LYS A 77 -8.22 -8.40 -12.66
C LYS A 77 -7.24 -9.46 -12.18
N ILE A 78 -7.76 -10.46 -11.48
CA ILE A 78 -6.98 -11.61 -11.04
C ILE A 78 -6.89 -12.60 -12.19
N VAL A 79 -5.78 -12.58 -12.91
CA VAL A 79 -5.50 -13.49 -14.04
C VAL A 79 -4.09 -14.05 -13.88
N GLU A 80 -3.82 -15.19 -14.49
CA GLU A 80 -2.46 -15.71 -14.57
C GLU A 80 -1.65 -14.90 -15.59
N ASN A 81 -0.43 -14.56 -15.21
CA ASN A 81 0.51 -13.84 -16.06
C ASN A 81 1.75 -14.68 -16.32
N LYS A 82 2.18 -14.77 -17.56
CA LYS A 82 3.45 -15.42 -17.95
C LYS A 82 4.60 -14.43 -17.90
N THR A 83 4.31 -13.17 -18.16
CA THR A 83 5.26 -12.07 -18.03
C THR A 83 4.75 -11.11 -16.98
N ILE A 84 5.68 -10.38 -16.37
CA ILE A 84 5.34 -9.45 -15.29
C ILE A 84 4.57 -8.27 -15.86
N GLY A 85 3.42 -7.97 -15.26
CA GLY A 85 2.58 -6.82 -15.57
C GLY A 85 1.71 -6.46 -14.40
N LEU A 86 0.75 -5.58 -14.62
CA LEU A 86 -0.21 -5.19 -13.59
C LEU A 86 -0.99 -6.41 -13.13
N GLY A 87 -1.03 -6.64 -11.83
CA GLY A 87 -1.70 -7.78 -11.23
C GLY A 87 -0.82 -9.00 -11.02
N SER A 88 0.43 -8.97 -11.44
CA SER A 88 1.36 -10.09 -11.25
C SER A 88 1.86 -10.19 -9.82
N TYR A 89 1.97 -11.41 -9.31
CA TYR A 89 2.73 -11.73 -8.13
C TYR A 89 4.06 -12.36 -8.57
N VAL A 90 5.16 -11.86 -8.04
CA VAL A 90 6.51 -12.20 -8.51
C VAL A 90 7.39 -12.61 -7.33
N GLU A 91 8.03 -13.76 -7.42
CA GLU A 91 9.05 -14.18 -6.47
C GLU A 91 10.42 -14.03 -7.14
N THR A 92 11.33 -13.36 -6.46
CA THR A 92 12.69 -13.13 -6.94
C THR A 92 13.71 -13.36 -5.82
N THR A 93 14.98 -13.44 -6.19
CA THR A 93 16.06 -13.51 -5.19
C THR A 93 16.25 -12.21 -4.40
N MET A 94 15.68 -11.12 -4.88
CA MET A 94 15.64 -9.84 -4.15
C MET A 94 14.51 -9.77 -3.13
N GLY A 95 13.39 -10.43 -3.43
CA GLY A 95 12.18 -10.41 -2.61
C GLY A 95 10.95 -10.76 -3.42
N ASN A 96 9.79 -10.66 -2.78
CA ASN A 96 8.51 -10.97 -3.39
C ASN A 96 7.71 -9.68 -3.62
N PHE A 97 7.10 -9.56 -4.77
CA PHE A 97 6.42 -8.33 -5.18
C PHE A 97 5.03 -8.62 -5.73
N CYS A 98 4.09 -7.75 -5.42
CA CYS A 98 2.78 -7.73 -6.05
C CYS A 98 2.65 -6.42 -6.83
N MET A 99 2.48 -6.54 -8.14
CA MET A 99 2.42 -5.39 -9.06
C MET A 99 0.99 -4.86 -9.09
N ALA A 100 0.68 -3.94 -8.20
CA ALA A 100 -0.70 -3.47 -8.01
C ALA A 100 -0.77 -1.97 -7.76
N CYS A 101 -0.66 -1.57 -6.52
CA CYS A 101 -0.76 -0.18 -6.09
C CYS A 101 0.33 0.15 -5.08
N SER A 102 0.54 1.42 -4.78
CA SER A 102 1.58 1.88 -3.84
C SER A 102 1.12 1.68 -2.39
N PHE A 103 0.92 0.44 -1.98
CA PHE A 103 0.49 0.13 -0.61
C PHE A 103 1.67 -0.09 0.34
N GLY A 104 2.72 -0.78 -0.12
CA GLY A 104 3.89 -1.06 0.68
C GLY A 104 4.00 -2.52 1.11
N GLU A 105 4.69 -2.74 2.23
CA GLU A 105 5.01 -4.06 2.73
C GLU A 105 3.82 -4.71 3.44
N ILE A 106 3.59 -5.98 3.12
CA ILE A 106 2.64 -6.83 3.84
C ILE A 106 3.33 -8.15 4.20
N ILE A 107 2.77 -8.86 5.18
CA ILE A 107 3.20 -10.23 5.50
C ILE A 107 2.01 -11.14 5.27
N PHE A 108 2.14 -12.04 4.32
CA PHE A 108 1.11 -12.99 3.94
C PHE A 108 1.68 -14.41 3.97
N GLU A 109 1.07 -15.28 4.76
CA GLU A 109 1.54 -16.68 4.93
C GLU A 109 3.03 -16.76 5.23
N ASN A 110 3.49 -15.95 6.18
CA ASN A 110 4.89 -15.84 6.62
C ASN A 110 5.87 -15.33 5.55
N LYS A 111 5.37 -14.83 4.44
CA LYS A 111 6.18 -14.22 3.39
C LYS A 111 6.01 -12.70 3.40
N LYS A 112 7.13 -12.01 3.34
CA LYS A 112 7.15 -10.56 3.16
C LYS A 112 6.91 -10.26 1.67
N ILE A 113 5.89 -9.50 1.38
CA ILE A 113 5.53 -9.12 0.01
C ILE A 113 5.43 -7.59 -0.06
N PHE A 114 6.07 -7.00 -1.06
CA PHE A 114 5.94 -5.57 -1.33
C PHE A 114 4.88 -5.37 -2.40
N VAL A 115 3.81 -4.67 -2.03
CA VAL A 115 2.76 -4.26 -2.96
C VAL A 115 3.17 -2.91 -3.53
N LEU A 116 3.48 -2.87 -4.82
CA LEU A 116 4.01 -1.68 -5.45
C LEU A 116 3.29 -1.34 -6.76
N SER A 117 3.32 -0.05 -7.09
CA SER A 117 2.79 0.45 -8.35
C SER A 117 3.72 0.08 -9.51
N THR A 118 3.15 -0.14 -10.69
CA THR A 118 3.91 -0.37 -11.92
C THR A 118 4.74 0.85 -12.33
N GLN A 119 4.56 1.99 -11.69
CA GLN A 119 5.29 3.23 -11.99
C GLN A 119 6.61 3.37 -11.22
N THR A 120 6.86 2.51 -10.23
CA THR A 120 8.11 2.56 -9.46
C THR A 120 9.30 2.17 -10.34
N PRO A 121 10.52 2.65 -10.03
CA PRO A 121 11.72 2.27 -10.79
C PRO A 121 11.93 0.75 -10.85
N LEU A 122 11.75 0.05 -9.73
CA LEU A 122 11.87 -1.41 -9.70
C LEU A 122 10.81 -2.08 -10.58
N ALA A 123 9.57 -1.63 -10.50
CA ALA A 123 8.49 -2.18 -11.30
C ALA A 123 8.75 -2.02 -12.80
N ARG A 124 9.27 -0.87 -13.20
CA ARG A 124 9.61 -0.59 -14.61
C ARG A 124 10.70 -1.53 -15.14
N ILE A 125 11.63 -1.92 -14.28
CA ILE A 125 12.66 -2.92 -14.62
C ILE A 125 12.02 -4.31 -14.79
N LEU A 126 11.10 -4.66 -13.91
CA LEU A 126 10.49 -5.99 -13.88
C LEU A 126 9.44 -6.23 -14.96
N VAL A 127 8.65 -5.21 -15.31
CA VAL A 127 7.54 -5.36 -16.28
C VAL A 127 8.05 -5.92 -17.61
N GLY A 128 7.35 -6.93 -18.11
CA GLY A 128 7.67 -7.60 -19.36
C GLY A 128 8.65 -8.77 -19.24
N LYS A 129 9.26 -8.95 -18.07
CA LYS A 129 10.19 -10.06 -17.85
C LYS A 129 9.44 -11.36 -17.55
N SER A 130 10.13 -12.48 -17.78
CA SER A 130 9.62 -13.84 -17.62
C SER A 130 10.36 -14.59 -16.52
N GLU A 131 9.84 -15.73 -16.13
CA GLU A 131 10.55 -16.62 -15.19
C GLU A 131 11.93 -16.97 -15.71
N GLN A 132 12.89 -17.03 -14.79
CA GLN A 132 14.31 -17.26 -15.02
C GLN A 132 15.06 -16.08 -15.65
N ASP A 133 14.38 -15.00 -15.98
CA ASP A 133 15.05 -13.77 -16.39
C ASP A 133 15.78 -13.15 -15.21
N THR A 134 16.80 -12.39 -15.52
CA THR A 134 17.57 -11.65 -14.52
C THR A 134 17.31 -10.15 -14.64
N PHE A 135 17.55 -9.44 -13.56
CA PHE A 135 17.50 -7.99 -13.54
C PHE A 135 18.58 -7.45 -12.61
N GLU A 136 19.01 -6.24 -12.87
CA GLU A 136 20.04 -5.58 -12.09
C GLU A 136 19.45 -4.41 -11.30
N MET A 137 19.80 -4.33 -10.02
CA MET A 137 19.39 -3.25 -9.15
C MET A 137 20.52 -2.92 -8.18
N ASN A 138 20.93 -1.64 -8.14
CA ASN A 138 22.02 -1.17 -7.29
C ASN A 138 23.32 -1.96 -7.46
N GLY A 139 23.65 -2.34 -8.69
CA GLY A 139 24.87 -3.07 -9.03
C GLY A 139 24.83 -4.56 -8.71
N LYS A 140 23.69 -5.08 -8.28
CA LYS A 140 23.50 -6.52 -8.01
C LYS A 140 22.54 -7.13 -9.02
N VAL A 141 22.81 -8.39 -9.39
CA VAL A 141 21.96 -9.17 -10.30
C VAL A 141 21.07 -10.09 -9.50
N PHE A 142 19.78 -10.08 -9.82
CA PHE A 142 18.76 -10.91 -9.19
C PHE A 142 18.06 -11.76 -10.23
N VAL A 143 17.45 -12.85 -9.81
CA VAL A 143 16.75 -13.82 -10.67
C VAL A 143 15.26 -13.84 -10.32
N ILE A 144 14.43 -13.86 -11.34
CA ILE A 144 12.98 -14.05 -11.22
C ILE A 144 12.71 -15.55 -11.19
N SER A 145 12.24 -16.06 -10.05
CA SER A 145 12.01 -17.50 -9.88
C SER A 145 10.59 -17.92 -10.23
N LYS A 146 9.60 -17.06 -10.01
CA LYS A 146 8.20 -17.41 -10.19
C LYS A 146 7.34 -16.19 -10.50
N ILE A 147 6.40 -16.38 -11.44
CA ILE A 147 5.41 -15.36 -11.81
C ILE A 147 4.02 -16.00 -11.80
N ASN A 148 3.06 -15.29 -11.19
CA ASN A 148 1.63 -15.65 -11.22
C ASN A 148 0.78 -14.51 -11.75
#